data_15cba3bee8dc32e852ad01e5f6e7744d
#
_entry.id   15cba3bee8dc32e852ad01e5f6e7744d
#
_cell.length_a   1.000
_cell.length_b   1.000
_cell.length_c   1.000
_cell.angle_alpha   90.00
_cell.angle_beta   90.00
_cell.angle_gamma   90.00
#
_symmetry.space_group_name_H-M   'P 1'
#
loop_
_entity.id
_entity.type
_entity.pdbx_description
1 polymer ?
#
loop_
_entity_poly.entity_id
_entity_poly.type
_entity_poly.pdbx_seq_one_letter_code
_entity_poly.pdbx_strand_id
1 'polypeptide(L)'
;MFWVNWDSWCLRPFDPADGERQNGLMENENLIVKDEGTVTRITLNRPEKRNALSHELMSELIVALRAVTAPVVVIEGAGPCLSAGHDLSEMTDRSLAFYQELFTVCTELMETIQSIPQPVIAKVHGFATAAGCQLVAACDLAVAAEGTWFATPGVKIGLFCSTPMVEVSRAVGRKRAMEMLLTGTPIDTATAADWGLVNRVVPAEQLEEAVAELAGKIAAASPLVVGLGKQAFYRQIDLDKRQAYDLTKAVMTMNAMTGDAQEGICAFLQKRTPNWKGE
;
A
#
# COMPACT_ATOMS: atom_id res chain seq x y z
N MET A 1 -35.67 -2.60 -12.01
CA MET A 1 -35.43 -3.96 -11.48
C MET A 1 -34.61 -4.70 -12.53
N PHE A 2 -33.30 -4.51 -12.51
CA PHE A 2 -32.35 -5.20 -13.40
C PHE A 2 -31.38 -5.98 -12.52
N TRP A 3 -31.52 -7.31 -12.55
CA TRP A 3 -30.61 -8.26 -11.94
C TRP A 3 -29.40 -8.39 -12.86
N VAL A 4 -28.23 -7.99 -12.43
CA VAL A 4 -26.97 -8.29 -13.11
C VAL A 4 -26.47 -9.63 -12.59
N ASN A 5 -26.36 -10.57 -13.49
CA ASN A 5 -25.92 -11.95 -13.23
C ASN A 5 -24.38 -11.94 -13.08
N TRP A 6 -23.87 -12.34 -11.92
CA TRP A 6 -22.45 -12.26 -11.51
C TRP A 6 -21.62 -13.51 -11.85
N ASP A 7 -22.17 -14.47 -12.62
CA ASP A 7 -21.58 -15.82 -12.77
C ASP A 7 -20.76 -16.09 -14.03
N SER A 8 -20.23 -15.09 -14.76
CA SER A 8 -19.56 -15.37 -16.03
C SER A 8 -18.13 -14.80 -16.22
N TRP A 9 -17.39 -14.49 -15.16
CA TRP A 9 -15.96 -14.15 -15.26
C TRP A 9 -15.11 -15.19 -14.53
N CYS A 10 -15.02 -16.40 -15.11
CA CYS A 10 -13.97 -17.35 -14.77
C CYS A 10 -12.63 -16.82 -15.30
N LEU A 11 -11.91 -16.07 -14.47
CA LEU A 11 -10.45 -15.94 -14.62
C LEU A 11 -9.87 -17.35 -14.46
N ARG A 12 -8.99 -17.77 -15.39
CA ARG A 12 -8.24 -19.02 -15.25
C ARG A 12 -7.58 -19.00 -13.87
N PRO A 13 -7.68 -20.06 -13.06
CA PRO A 13 -6.94 -20.16 -11.83
C PRO A 13 -5.45 -20.08 -12.18
N PHE A 14 -4.74 -19.16 -11.50
CA PHE A 14 -3.28 -19.08 -11.53
C PHE A 14 -2.71 -20.43 -11.07
N ASP A 15 -1.91 -21.06 -11.91
CA ASP A 15 -1.15 -22.26 -11.55
C ASP A 15 0.09 -21.82 -10.76
N PRO A 16 0.21 -22.16 -9.46
CA PRO A 16 1.38 -21.79 -8.67
C PRO A 16 2.69 -22.45 -9.15
N ALA A 17 2.66 -23.24 -10.21
CA ALA A 17 3.84 -23.92 -10.76
C ALA A 17 4.68 -23.07 -11.73
N ASP A 18 4.20 -21.90 -12.19
CA ASP A 18 4.91 -21.08 -13.17
C ASP A 18 5.97 -20.12 -12.58
N GLY A 19 6.17 -20.10 -11.27
CA GLY A 19 7.25 -19.37 -10.61
C GLY A 19 8.12 -20.31 -9.80
N GLU A 20 9.39 -20.50 -10.15
CA GLU A 20 10.34 -21.30 -9.37
C GLU A 20 10.55 -20.65 -7.99
N ARG A 21 9.98 -21.28 -6.95
CA ARG A 21 10.28 -20.93 -5.55
C ARG A 21 11.65 -21.49 -5.18
N GLN A 22 12.68 -20.68 -5.34
CA GLN A 22 13.99 -20.95 -4.72
C GLN A 22 14.12 -20.04 -3.49
N ASN A 23 14.16 -20.64 -2.28
CA ASN A 23 14.47 -19.98 -1.02
C ASN A 23 13.62 -18.75 -0.64
N GLY A 24 12.30 -18.77 -0.84
CA GLY A 24 11.42 -17.65 -0.46
C GLY A 24 11.50 -16.41 -1.38
N LEU A 25 12.20 -16.53 -2.52
CA LEU A 25 12.32 -15.50 -3.54
C LEU A 25 11.42 -15.86 -4.74
N MET A 26 10.56 -14.95 -5.17
CA MET A 26 9.89 -15.00 -6.47
C MET A 26 10.36 -13.79 -7.28
N GLU A 27 10.98 -14.04 -8.41
CA GLU A 27 11.34 -13.00 -9.39
C GLU A 27 10.40 -13.12 -10.58
N ASN A 28 9.53 -12.13 -10.73
CA ASN A 28 8.81 -11.87 -11.96
C ASN A 28 9.56 -10.79 -12.75
N GLU A 29 9.23 -10.61 -14.01
CA GLU A 29 9.89 -9.61 -14.85
C GLU A 29 9.83 -8.20 -14.26
N ASN A 30 8.68 -7.83 -13.64
CA ASN A 30 8.43 -6.49 -13.11
C ASN A 30 8.53 -6.37 -11.59
N LEU A 31 8.59 -7.50 -10.84
CA LEU A 31 8.62 -7.52 -9.38
C LEU A 31 9.65 -8.52 -8.84
N ILE A 32 10.28 -8.13 -7.73
CA ILE A 32 11.05 -9.05 -6.89
C ILE A 32 10.29 -9.16 -5.56
N VAL A 33 9.83 -10.36 -5.20
CA VAL A 33 9.15 -10.63 -3.93
C VAL A 33 10.05 -11.51 -3.07
N LYS A 34 10.42 -11.00 -1.90
CA LYS A 34 11.28 -11.69 -0.95
C LYS A 34 10.58 -11.84 0.39
N ASP A 35 10.42 -13.08 0.84
CA ASP A 35 9.91 -13.38 2.18
C ASP A 35 11.10 -13.47 3.17
N GLU A 36 11.08 -12.57 4.17
CA GLU A 36 12.08 -12.50 5.23
C GLU A 36 11.52 -13.02 6.57
N GLY A 37 10.45 -13.81 6.52
CA GLY A 37 9.77 -14.41 7.68
C GLY A 37 8.75 -13.49 8.33
N THR A 38 9.16 -12.39 8.95
CA THR A 38 8.24 -11.42 9.56
C THR A 38 7.84 -10.28 8.61
N VAL A 39 8.54 -10.15 7.49
CA VAL A 39 8.33 -9.11 6.48
C VAL A 39 8.36 -9.74 5.10
N THR A 40 7.37 -9.48 4.27
CA THR A 40 7.47 -9.69 2.82
C THR A 40 7.87 -8.38 2.17
N ARG A 41 8.99 -8.37 1.48
CA ARG A 41 9.48 -7.23 0.72
C ARG A 41 9.09 -7.38 -0.74
N ILE A 42 8.42 -6.38 -1.31
CA ILE A 42 8.00 -6.33 -2.71
C ILE A 42 8.72 -5.15 -3.36
N THR A 43 9.65 -5.44 -4.25
CA THR A 43 10.43 -4.44 -4.97
C THR A 43 9.88 -4.28 -6.38
N LEU A 44 9.46 -3.06 -6.75
CA LEU A 44 9.13 -2.71 -8.12
C LEU A 44 10.44 -2.75 -8.94
N ASN A 45 10.50 -3.59 -9.96
CA ASN A 45 11.75 -3.93 -10.66
C ASN A 45 11.73 -3.53 -12.14
N ARG A 46 11.42 -2.27 -12.42
CA ARG A 46 11.54 -1.65 -13.75
C ARG A 46 12.37 -0.36 -13.67
N PRO A 47 13.63 -0.42 -13.17
CA PRO A 47 14.44 0.78 -12.90
C PRO A 47 14.71 1.64 -14.14
N GLU A 48 14.86 1.04 -15.32
CA GLU A 48 15.04 1.70 -16.61
C GLU A 48 13.81 2.52 -17.03
N LYS A 49 12.62 2.13 -16.55
CA LYS A 49 11.34 2.83 -16.70
C LYS A 49 10.99 3.65 -15.45
N ARG A 50 11.93 3.81 -14.50
CA ARG A 50 11.69 4.49 -13.21
C ARG A 50 10.49 3.89 -12.45
N ASN A 51 10.35 2.58 -12.53
CA ASN A 51 9.25 1.81 -11.92
C ASN A 51 7.87 2.36 -12.30
N ALA A 52 7.70 2.75 -13.58
CA ALA A 52 6.42 3.18 -14.10
C ALA A 52 5.39 2.05 -14.00
N LEU A 53 4.22 2.38 -13.47
CA LEU A 53 3.13 1.45 -13.20
C LEU A 53 2.42 1.13 -14.53
N SER A 54 2.88 0.07 -15.21
CA SER A 54 2.20 -0.53 -16.34
C SER A 54 0.99 -1.35 -15.86
N HIS A 55 0.07 -1.67 -16.76
CA HIS A 55 -1.05 -2.57 -16.47
C HIS A 55 -0.55 -3.90 -15.88
N GLU A 56 0.48 -4.49 -16.49
CA GLU A 56 1.07 -5.75 -16.06
C GLU A 56 1.69 -5.66 -14.66
N LEU A 57 2.57 -4.67 -14.40
CA LEU A 57 3.17 -4.46 -13.07
C LEU A 57 2.10 -4.30 -11.98
N MET A 58 1.04 -3.54 -12.23
CA MET A 58 -0.04 -3.36 -11.26
C MET A 58 -0.78 -4.66 -10.99
N SER A 59 -1.05 -5.46 -12.03
CA SER A 59 -1.70 -6.76 -11.90
C SER A 59 -0.84 -7.75 -11.12
N GLU A 60 0.46 -7.83 -11.41
CA GLU A 60 1.41 -8.66 -10.66
C GLU A 60 1.49 -8.22 -9.18
N LEU A 61 1.52 -6.92 -8.91
CA LEU A 61 1.58 -6.38 -7.55
C LEU A 61 0.32 -6.73 -6.75
N ILE A 62 -0.87 -6.69 -7.35
CA ILE A 62 -2.12 -7.13 -6.74
C ILE A 62 -2.04 -8.61 -6.34
N VAL A 63 -1.57 -9.47 -7.26
CA VAL A 63 -1.40 -10.90 -7.01
C VAL A 63 -0.39 -11.14 -5.88
N ALA A 64 0.75 -10.46 -5.93
CA ALA A 64 1.78 -10.57 -4.90
C ALA A 64 1.26 -10.15 -3.52
N LEU A 65 0.56 -9.01 -3.42
CA LEU A 65 -0.04 -8.53 -2.17
C LEU A 65 -1.03 -9.50 -1.57
N ARG A 66 -1.90 -10.12 -2.40
CA ARG A 66 -2.89 -11.10 -1.96
C ARG A 66 -2.29 -12.43 -1.51
N ALA A 67 -1.08 -12.74 -1.96
CA ALA A 67 -0.36 -13.98 -1.62
C ALA A 67 0.51 -13.84 -0.36
N VAL A 68 0.65 -12.65 0.22
CA VAL A 68 1.49 -12.42 1.40
C VAL A 68 0.96 -13.16 2.62
N THR A 69 1.87 -13.84 3.31
CA THR A 69 1.59 -14.52 4.59
C THR A 69 2.36 -13.92 5.78
N ALA A 70 3.44 -13.18 5.51
CA ALA A 70 4.21 -12.50 6.56
C ALA A 70 3.37 -11.40 7.26
N PRO A 71 3.64 -11.10 8.53
CA PRO A 71 2.90 -10.08 9.30
C PRO A 71 2.92 -8.66 8.73
N VAL A 72 3.95 -8.28 7.98
CA VAL A 72 4.16 -6.93 7.43
C VAL A 72 4.61 -7.00 5.98
N VAL A 73 4.16 -6.03 5.17
CA VAL A 73 4.63 -5.84 3.79
C VAL A 73 5.44 -4.56 3.70
N VAL A 74 6.55 -4.60 2.96
CA VAL A 74 7.30 -3.40 2.55
C VAL A 74 7.27 -3.31 1.02
N ILE A 75 6.80 -2.18 0.49
CA ILE A 75 6.88 -1.86 -0.94
C ILE A 75 8.03 -0.88 -1.15
N GLU A 76 8.94 -1.21 -2.07
CA GLU A 76 10.08 -0.39 -2.44
C GLU A 76 10.30 -0.40 -3.95
N GLY A 77 11.19 0.45 -4.46
CA GLY A 77 11.56 0.48 -5.87
C GLY A 77 13.03 0.12 -6.09
N ALA A 78 13.35 -0.60 -7.15
CA ALA A 78 14.71 -0.75 -7.63
C ALA A 78 15.19 0.53 -8.35
N GLY A 79 16.50 0.77 -8.35
CA GLY A 79 17.10 1.87 -9.11
C GLY A 79 16.87 3.26 -8.48
N PRO A 80 16.54 4.31 -9.27
CA PRO A 80 16.68 5.69 -8.81
C PRO A 80 15.50 6.23 -8.00
N CYS A 81 14.36 5.54 -7.94
CA CYS A 81 13.14 6.06 -7.30
C CYS A 81 12.14 4.96 -6.97
N LEU A 82 11.13 5.31 -6.17
CA LEU A 82 10.01 4.37 -5.94
C LEU A 82 9.20 4.18 -7.22
N SER A 83 8.59 5.23 -7.79
CA SER A 83 7.80 5.13 -9.02
C SER A 83 7.52 6.49 -9.65
N ALA A 84 7.58 6.54 -10.99
CA ALA A 84 7.20 7.70 -11.80
C ALA A 84 5.70 7.82 -12.07
N GLY A 85 4.87 6.90 -11.58
CA GLY A 85 3.44 6.82 -11.90
C GLY A 85 3.16 5.94 -13.11
N HIS A 86 1.98 6.09 -13.76
CA HIS A 86 1.61 5.26 -14.89
C HIS A 86 2.63 5.25 -16.03
N ASP A 87 2.79 4.12 -16.69
CA ASP A 87 3.59 4.02 -17.92
C ASP A 87 2.88 4.72 -19.08
N LEU A 88 3.28 5.98 -19.34
CA LEU A 88 2.65 6.80 -20.37
C LEU A 88 2.82 6.23 -21.79
N SER A 89 3.81 5.34 -22.00
CA SER A 89 3.99 4.68 -23.29
C SER A 89 2.84 3.72 -23.63
N GLU A 90 2.12 3.22 -22.63
CA GLU A 90 0.92 2.41 -22.79
C GLU A 90 -0.34 3.24 -23.05
N MET A 91 -0.29 4.56 -22.81
CA MET A 91 -1.48 5.42 -22.74
C MET A 91 -1.70 6.27 -24.02
N THR A 92 -0.96 6.02 -25.09
CA THR A 92 -1.12 6.78 -26.33
C THR A 92 -2.02 6.01 -27.29
N ASP A 93 -3.01 6.68 -27.90
CA ASP A 93 -3.90 6.16 -28.95
C ASP A 93 -4.61 4.85 -28.58
N ARG A 94 -5.12 4.75 -27.35
CA ARG A 94 -5.84 3.57 -26.86
C ARG A 94 -7.35 3.75 -26.92
N SER A 95 -8.05 2.62 -26.89
CA SER A 95 -9.51 2.59 -26.80
C SER A 95 -10.03 3.04 -25.44
N LEU A 96 -11.29 3.47 -25.39
CA LEU A 96 -11.98 3.78 -24.13
C LEU A 96 -11.92 2.59 -23.15
N ALA A 97 -12.13 1.36 -23.66
CA ALA A 97 -12.09 0.14 -22.85
C ALA A 97 -10.72 -0.09 -22.20
N PHE A 98 -9.63 0.20 -22.91
CA PHE A 98 -8.29 0.13 -22.34
C PHE A 98 -8.08 1.11 -21.17
N TYR A 99 -8.51 2.38 -21.34
CA TYR A 99 -8.37 3.34 -20.24
C TYR A 99 -9.23 2.98 -19.03
N GLN A 100 -10.45 2.47 -19.26
CA GLN A 100 -11.30 1.98 -18.18
C GLN A 100 -10.64 0.84 -17.42
N GLU A 101 -10.09 -0.13 -18.12
CA GLU A 101 -9.37 -1.27 -17.53
C GLU A 101 -8.13 -0.83 -16.75
N LEU A 102 -7.28 0.02 -17.35
CA LEU A 102 -6.06 0.53 -16.72
C LEU A 102 -6.37 1.21 -15.38
N PHE A 103 -7.38 2.09 -15.35
CA PHE A 103 -7.73 2.80 -14.12
C PHE A 103 -8.51 1.92 -13.13
N THR A 104 -9.20 0.88 -13.60
CA THR A 104 -9.81 -0.14 -12.74
C THR A 104 -8.73 -0.92 -12.02
N VAL A 105 -7.73 -1.43 -12.72
CA VAL A 105 -6.59 -2.16 -12.11
C VAL A 105 -5.80 -1.26 -11.15
N CYS A 106 -5.59 0.02 -11.52
CA CYS A 106 -4.95 0.97 -10.62
C CYS A 106 -5.76 1.17 -9.33
N THR A 107 -7.07 1.30 -9.41
CA THR A 107 -7.95 1.43 -8.23
C THR A 107 -7.92 0.15 -7.39
N GLU A 108 -8.04 -1.01 -8.03
CA GLU A 108 -7.97 -2.32 -7.37
C GLU A 108 -6.65 -2.52 -6.61
N LEU A 109 -5.52 -2.04 -7.18
CA LEU A 109 -4.24 -2.07 -6.48
C LEU A 109 -4.29 -1.28 -5.17
N MET A 110 -4.78 -0.03 -5.20
CA MET A 110 -4.85 0.82 -3.99
C MET A 110 -5.81 0.24 -2.94
N GLU A 111 -6.96 -0.26 -3.38
CA GLU A 111 -7.92 -0.94 -2.51
C GLU A 111 -7.35 -2.25 -1.94
N THR A 112 -6.54 -2.99 -2.71
CA THR A 112 -5.87 -4.20 -2.22
C THR A 112 -4.89 -3.87 -1.09
N ILE A 113 -4.07 -2.81 -1.24
CA ILE A 113 -3.15 -2.36 -0.18
C ILE A 113 -3.89 -2.10 1.13
N GLN A 114 -5.06 -1.47 1.07
CA GLN A 114 -5.86 -1.11 2.25
C GLN A 114 -6.67 -2.28 2.81
N SER A 115 -7.08 -3.25 1.96
CA SER A 115 -7.97 -4.34 2.36
C SER A 115 -7.27 -5.58 2.90
N ILE A 116 -6.01 -5.84 2.50
CA ILE A 116 -5.26 -6.97 3.07
C ILE A 116 -5.01 -6.75 4.58
N PRO A 117 -5.00 -7.82 5.40
CA PRO A 117 -4.83 -7.68 6.83
C PRO A 117 -3.42 -7.22 7.24
N GLN A 118 -2.43 -7.43 6.39
CA GLN A 118 -1.05 -7.03 6.67
C GLN A 118 -0.86 -5.53 6.51
N PRO A 119 -0.27 -4.82 7.48
CA PRO A 119 0.21 -3.45 7.28
C PRO A 119 1.23 -3.35 6.15
N VAL A 120 1.07 -2.32 5.31
CA VAL A 120 1.93 -2.04 4.17
C VAL A 120 2.71 -0.77 4.41
N ILE A 121 4.03 -0.86 4.35
CA ILE A 121 4.97 0.26 4.52
C ILE A 121 5.58 0.62 3.17
N ALA A 122 5.41 1.86 2.72
CA ALA A 122 6.17 2.38 1.58
C ALA A 122 7.58 2.80 2.04
N LYS A 123 8.62 2.20 1.47
CA LYS A 123 10.02 2.64 1.61
C LYS A 123 10.37 3.49 0.40
N VAL A 124 10.52 4.80 0.61
CA VAL A 124 10.59 5.77 -0.48
C VAL A 124 11.95 6.43 -0.58
N HIS A 125 12.55 6.34 -1.77
CA HIS A 125 13.75 7.08 -2.11
C HIS A 125 13.59 7.77 -3.48
N GLY A 126 14.42 8.75 -3.77
CA GLY A 126 14.43 9.48 -5.04
C GLY A 126 13.14 10.28 -5.25
N PHE A 127 12.10 9.67 -5.79
CA PHE A 127 10.80 10.32 -5.95
C PHE A 127 9.63 9.33 -6.08
N ALA A 128 8.41 9.87 -5.84
CA ALA A 128 7.16 9.20 -6.14
C ALA A 128 6.19 10.22 -6.78
N THR A 129 5.77 9.98 -8.02
CA THR A 129 4.94 10.94 -8.75
C THR A 129 3.68 10.33 -9.35
N ALA A 130 2.65 11.13 -9.53
CA ALA A 130 1.35 10.73 -10.10
C ALA A 130 0.78 9.49 -9.38
N ALA A 131 0.57 8.36 -10.07
CA ALA A 131 0.13 7.11 -9.47
C ALA A 131 1.18 6.51 -8.49
N GLY A 132 2.47 6.85 -8.61
CA GLY A 132 3.49 6.49 -7.61
C GLY A 132 3.30 7.26 -6.30
N CYS A 133 2.90 8.53 -6.35
CA CYS A 133 2.51 9.30 -5.17
C CYS A 133 1.20 8.77 -4.56
N GLN A 134 0.25 8.34 -5.39
CA GLN A 134 -0.96 7.64 -4.97
C GLN A 134 -0.63 6.34 -4.21
N LEU A 135 0.31 5.55 -4.72
CA LEU A 135 0.77 4.31 -4.09
C LEU A 135 1.32 4.57 -2.68
N VAL A 136 2.14 5.62 -2.52
CA VAL A 136 2.63 6.03 -1.18
C VAL A 136 1.48 6.41 -0.27
N ALA A 137 0.53 7.22 -0.76
CA ALA A 137 -0.61 7.68 0.01
C ALA A 137 -1.60 6.55 0.37
N ALA A 138 -1.67 5.48 -0.44
CA ALA A 138 -2.51 4.30 -0.19
C ALA A 138 -1.88 3.32 0.81
N CYS A 139 -0.55 3.32 0.97
CA CYS A 139 0.11 2.51 1.99
C CYS A 139 -0.27 2.98 3.39
N ASP A 140 -0.32 2.06 4.36
CA ASP A 140 -0.65 2.36 5.75
C ASP A 140 0.37 3.30 6.40
N LEU A 141 1.64 3.13 6.03
CA LEU A 141 2.76 3.90 6.54
C LEU A 141 3.78 4.18 5.43
N ALA A 142 4.55 5.24 5.58
CA ALA A 142 5.63 5.57 4.65
C ALA A 142 6.86 6.12 5.40
N VAL A 143 8.04 5.64 5.00
CA VAL A 143 9.34 6.17 5.43
C VAL A 143 10.10 6.63 4.19
N ALA A 144 10.56 7.88 4.19
CA ALA A 144 11.25 8.48 3.06
C ALA A 144 12.70 8.83 3.40
N ALA A 145 13.60 8.64 2.44
CA ALA A 145 14.96 9.18 2.51
C ALA A 145 14.95 10.70 2.33
N GLU A 146 15.84 11.42 3.01
CA GLU A 146 16.11 12.82 2.74
C GLU A 146 16.41 13.04 1.25
N GLY A 147 15.98 14.18 0.70
CA GLY A 147 16.12 14.48 -0.72
C GLY A 147 15.08 13.82 -1.63
N THR A 148 14.21 12.97 -1.10
CA THR A 148 13.05 12.45 -1.84
C THR A 148 12.05 13.58 -2.08
N TRP A 149 11.32 13.51 -3.21
CA TRP A 149 10.26 14.45 -3.51
C TRP A 149 9.01 13.76 -4.05
N PHE A 150 7.85 14.42 -3.89
CA PHE A 150 6.55 13.89 -4.27
C PHE A 150 5.81 14.90 -5.15
N ALA A 151 5.04 14.44 -6.14
CA ALA A 151 4.25 15.34 -6.99
C ALA A 151 3.05 14.63 -7.62
N THR A 152 2.07 15.43 -8.04
CA THR A 152 0.95 15.00 -8.91
C THR A 152 0.95 15.82 -10.21
N PRO A 153 1.96 15.62 -11.10
CA PRO A 153 2.26 16.55 -12.17
C PRO A 153 1.38 16.39 -13.43
N GLY A 154 0.37 15.52 -13.42
CA GLY A 154 -0.45 15.21 -14.61
C GLY A 154 -1.04 16.44 -15.30
N VAL A 155 -1.40 17.49 -14.54
CA VAL A 155 -1.90 18.76 -15.11
C VAL A 155 -0.94 19.40 -16.12
N LYS A 156 0.39 19.17 -15.99
CA LYS A 156 1.41 19.71 -16.88
C LYS A 156 1.45 19.02 -18.26
N ILE A 157 0.85 17.84 -18.37
CA ILE A 157 0.76 17.08 -19.61
C ILE A 157 -0.70 16.93 -20.12
N GLY A 158 -1.62 17.73 -19.56
CA GLY A 158 -3.03 17.70 -19.95
C GLY A 158 -3.83 16.52 -19.38
N LEU A 159 -3.27 15.80 -18.40
CA LEU A 159 -3.92 14.68 -17.71
C LEU A 159 -4.01 14.97 -16.22
N PHE A 160 -5.19 15.39 -15.74
CA PHE A 160 -5.37 15.66 -14.31
C PHE A 160 -5.23 14.37 -13.50
N CYS A 161 -4.50 14.41 -12.37
CA CYS A 161 -4.28 13.24 -11.51
C CYS A 161 -5.56 12.87 -10.72
N SER A 162 -6.61 12.43 -11.43
CA SER A 162 -7.94 12.20 -10.86
C SER A 162 -8.01 10.99 -9.95
N THR A 163 -7.37 9.87 -10.30
CA THR A 163 -7.25 8.70 -9.41
C THR A 163 -6.29 8.97 -8.26
N PRO A 164 -5.10 9.58 -8.47
CA PRO A 164 -4.21 9.93 -7.36
C PRO A 164 -4.82 10.88 -6.33
N MET A 165 -5.71 11.79 -6.72
CA MET A 165 -6.30 12.74 -5.76
C MET A 165 -7.10 12.06 -4.66
N VAL A 166 -7.59 10.84 -4.87
CA VAL A 166 -8.42 10.12 -3.89
C VAL A 166 -7.59 9.85 -2.63
N GLU A 167 -6.48 9.16 -2.76
CA GLU A 167 -5.61 8.82 -1.63
C GLU A 167 -4.82 10.03 -1.12
N VAL A 168 -4.29 10.85 -2.02
CA VAL A 168 -3.53 12.05 -1.64
C VAL A 168 -4.38 13.02 -0.81
N SER A 169 -5.65 13.27 -1.19
CA SER A 169 -6.50 14.18 -0.43
C SER A 169 -6.89 13.66 0.96
N ARG A 170 -6.91 12.33 1.13
CA ARG A 170 -7.14 11.69 2.43
C ARG A 170 -5.90 11.72 3.32
N ALA A 171 -4.71 11.64 2.72
CA ALA A 171 -3.45 11.71 3.46
C ALA A 171 -3.09 13.14 3.88
N VAL A 172 -3.06 14.12 2.93
CA VAL A 172 -2.53 15.47 3.20
C VAL A 172 -3.61 16.53 3.46
N GLY A 173 -4.87 16.18 3.30
CA GLY A 173 -6.00 17.09 3.45
C GLY A 173 -6.24 17.97 2.23
N ARG A 174 -7.47 18.52 2.16
CA ARG A 174 -8.03 19.10 0.94
C ARG A 174 -7.23 20.24 0.30
N LYS A 175 -6.77 21.22 1.08
CA LYS A 175 -6.07 22.39 0.53
C LYS A 175 -4.69 22.05 -0.03
N ARG A 176 -3.95 21.25 0.70
CA ARG A 176 -2.61 20.77 0.32
C ARG A 176 -2.68 19.87 -0.92
N ALA A 177 -3.66 18.95 -0.96
CA ALA A 177 -3.91 18.13 -2.15
C ALA A 177 -4.26 18.99 -3.38
N MET A 178 -5.14 19.98 -3.25
CA MET A 178 -5.50 20.87 -4.36
C MET A 178 -4.31 21.67 -4.88
N GLU A 179 -3.41 22.12 -4.01
CA GLU A 179 -2.18 22.79 -4.41
C GLU A 179 -1.29 21.87 -5.25
N MET A 180 -1.03 20.63 -4.79
CA MET A 180 -0.27 19.64 -5.55
C MET A 180 -0.91 19.34 -6.91
N LEU A 181 -2.23 19.12 -6.94
CA LEU A 181 -2.98 18.71 -8.13
C LEU A 181 -3.09 19.81 -9.18
N LEU A 182 -3.34 21.06 -8.77
CA LEU A 182 -3.52 22.19 -9.69
C LEU A 182 -2.20 22.73 -10.23
N THR A 183 -1.13 22.67 -9.45
CA THR A 183 0.19 23.20 -9.84
C THR A 183 1.11 22.14 -10.43
N GLY A 184 0.94 20.88 -10.02
CA GLY A 184 1.88 19.80 -10.31
C GLY A 184 3.30 20.11 -9.78
N THR A 185 3.41 20.98 -8.78
CA THR A 185 4.69 21.36 -8.17
C THR A 185 5.14 20.26 -7.21
N PRO A 186 6.40 19.81 -7.29
CA PRO A 186 6.95 18.89 -6.32
C PRO A 186 6.97 19.46 -4.90
N ILE A 187 6.71 18.63 -3.91
CA ILE A 187 6.96 18.89 -2.50
C ILE A 187 8.16 18.05 -2.04
N ASP A 188 8.98 18.61 -1.17
CA ASP A 188 10.11 17.92 -0.56
C ASP A 188 9.67 17.00 0.60
N THR A 189 10.60 16.23 1.14
CA THR A 189 10.36 15.31 2.25
C THR A 189 9.90 15.99 3.53
N ALA A 190 10.43 17.17 3.84
CA ALA A 190 10.05 17.93 5.03
C ALA A 190 8.60 18.37 4.95
N THR A 191 8.19 18.91 3.80
CA THR A 191 6.81 19.27 3.49
C THR A 191 5.89 18.04 3.49
N ALA A 192 6.33 16.93 2.90
CA ALA A 192 5.57 15.68 2.87
C ALA A 192 5.30 15.13 4.28
N ALA A 193 6.27 15.21 5.19
CA ALA A 193 6.11 14.82 6.59
C ALA A 193 5.19 15.78 7.34
N ASP A 194 5.37 17.12 7.19
CA ASP A 194 4.48 18.12 7.81
C ASP A 194 3.02 17.96 7.36
N TRP A 195 2.82 17.56 6.11
CA TRP A 195 1.48 17.37 5.56
C TRP A 195 0.85 16.02 5.87
N GLY A 196 1.65 15.06 6.35
CA GLY A 196 1.17 13.72 6.71
C GLY A 196 1.20 12.70 5.59
N LEU A 197 1.88 12.99 4.46
CA LEU A 197 2.07 12.02 3.38
C LEU A 197 3.06 10.92 3.77
N VAL A 198 4.06 11.24 4.60
CA VAL A 198 5.03 10.28 5.13
C VAL A 198 5.12 10.38 6.64
N ASN A 199 5.39 9.25 7.31
CA ASN A 199 5.48 9.18 8.77
C ASN A 199 6.85 9.58 9.29
N ARG A 200 7.91 9.29 8.52
CA ARG A 200 9.30 9.53 8.92
C ARG A 200 10.15 9.95 7.73
N VAL A 201 11.08 10.84 7.99
CA VAL A 201 12.16 11.23 7.05
C VAL A 201 13.48 10.96 7.75
N VAL A 202 14.37 10.26 7.07
CA VAL A 202 15.68 9.86 7.62
C VAL A 202 16.77 10.04 6.56
N PRO A 203 18.04 10.18 6.95
CA PRO A 203 19.16 10.11 6.02
C PRO A 203 19.10 8.87 5.14
N ALA A 204 19.54 8.96 3.89
CA ALA A 204 19.38 7.86 2.92
C ALA A 204 20.01 6.54 3.41
N GLU A 205 21.15 6.62 4.09
CA GLU A 205 21.87 5.50 4.67
C GLU A 205 21.14 4.85 5.86
N GLN A 206 20.18 5.53 6.47
CA GLN A 206 19.37 5.02 7.59
C GLN A 206 17.98 4.52 7.15
N LEU A 207 17.64 4.67 5.87
CA LEU A 207 16.30 4.32 5.38
C LEU A 207 15.94 2.86 5.62
N GLU A 208 16.89 1.95 5.37
CA GLU A 208 16.69 0.51 5.58
C GLU A 208 16.46 0.19 7.05
N GLU A 209 17.29 0.72 7.94
CA GLU A 209 17.18 0.52 9.39
C GLU A 209 15.87 1.07 9.94
N ALA A 210 15.46 2.27 9.51
CA ALA A 210 14.21 2.91 9.95
C ALA A 210 12.97 2.12 9.54
N VAL A 211 12.96 1.54 8.32
CA VAL A 211 11.88 0.68 7.85
C VAL A 211 11.87 -0.64 8.62
N ALA A 212 13.03 -1.28 8.81
CA ALA A 212 13.15 -2.53 9.57
C ALA A 212 12.70 -2.36 11.03
N GLU A 213 13.09 -1.26 11.67
CA GLU A 213 12.64 -0.92 13.04
C GLU A 213 11.10 -0.79 13.11
N LEU A 214 10.50 -0.07 12.15
CA LEU A 214 9.06 0.14 12.10
C LEU A 214 8.32 -1.17 11.86
N ALA A 215 8.75 -1.95 10.88
CA ALA A 215 8.20 -3.27 10.56
C ALA A 215 8.33 -4.24 11.76
N GLY A 216 9.48 -4.26 12.43
CA GLY A 216 9.71 -5.07 13.61
C GLY A 216 8.79 -4.73 14.78
N LYS A 217 8.51 -3.43 15.00
CA LYS A 217 7.54 -2.99 16.03
C LYS A 217 6.12 -3.50 15.73
N ILE A 218 5.72 -3.50 14.46
CA ILE A 218 4.41 -4.00 14.04
C ILE A 218 4.35 -5.52 14.15
N ALA A 219 5.37 -6.22 13.64
CA ALA A 219 5.44 -7.68 13.65
C ALA A 219 5.54 -8.29 15.06
N ALA A 220 5.92 -7.50 16.07
CA ALA A 220 5.92 -7.93 17.47
C ALA A 220 4.50 -8.04 18.09
N ALA A 221 3.49 -7.47 17.46
CA ALA A 221 2.09 -7.58 17.86
C ALA A 221 1.41 -8.79 17.23
N SER A 222 0.23 -9.17 17.74
CA SER A 222 -0.58 -10.22 17.13
C SER A 222 -0.98 -9.85 15.71
N PRO A 223 -0.62 -10.65 14.69
CA PRO A 223 -1.03 -10.39 13.29
C PRO A 223 -2.54 -10.36 13.11
N LEU A 224 -3.28 -11.21 13.86
CA LEU A 224 -4.73 -11.23 13.86
C LEU A 224 -5.30 -9.89 14.33
N VAL A 225 -4.83 -9.39 15.47
CA VAL A 225 -5.33 -8.14 16.07
C VAL A 225 -4.97 -6.92 15.21
N VAL A 226 -3.77 -6.89 14.66
CA VAL A 226 -3.33 -5.84 13.73
C VAL A 226 -4.20 -5.83 12.47
N GLY A 227 -4.44 -7.00 11.88
CA GLY A 227 -5.28 -7.13 10.67
C GLY A 227 -6.73 -6.71 10.92
N LEU A 228 -7.34 -7.15 12.03
CA LEU A 228 -8.68 -6.70 12.43
C LEU A 228 -8.75 -5.17 12.61
N GLY A 229 -7.73 -4.60 13.25
CA GLY A 229 -7.63 -3.17 13.48
C GLY A 229 -7.51 -2.38 12.18
N LYS A 230 -6.61 -2.78 11.28
CA LYS A 230 -6.43 -2.14 9.97
C LYS A 230 -7.72 -2.17 9.14
N GLN A 231 -8.35 -3.33 9.01
CA GLN A 231 -9.59 -3.46 8.25
C GLN A 231 -10.73 -2.63 8.86
N ALA A 232 -10.82 -2.56 10.19
CA ALA A 232 -11.80 -1.71 10.86
C ALA A 232 -11.51 -0.23 10.63
N PHE A 233 -10.24 0.18 10.62
CA PHE A 233 -9.83 1.57 10.37
C PHE A 233 -10.34 2.05 9.00
N TYR A 234 -10.03 1.33 7.92
CA TYR A 234 -10.45 1.74 6.59
C TYR A 234 -11.96 1.67 6.38
N ARG A 235 -12.67 0.75 7.03
CA ARG A 235 -14.12 0.69 6.95
C ARG A 235 -14.83 1.84 7.66
N GLN A 236 -14.26 2.35 8.78
CA GLN A 236 -14.91 3.36 9.60
C GLN A 236 -14.58 4.79 9.22
N ILE A 237 -13.43 5.04 8.55
CA ILE A 237 -12.87 6.40 8.39
C ILE A 237 -13.77 7.33 7.57
N ASP A 238 -14.53 6.78 6.63
CA ASP A 238 -15.45 7.52 5.77
C ASP A 238 -16.93 7.45 6.24
N LEU A 239 -17.21 6.80 7.40
CA LEU A 239 -18.54 6.72 7.98
C LEU A 239 -18.87 7.97 8.83
N ASP A 240 -20.14 8.28 9.01
CA ASP A 240 -20.53 9.23 10.04
C ASP A 240 -20.17 8.69 11.44
N LYS A 241 -19.98 9.62 12.39
CA LYS A 241 -19.47 9.27 13.73
C LYS A 241 -20.28 8.18 14.44
N ARG A 242 -21.61 8.15 14.28
CA ARG A 242 -22.45 7.14 14.92
C ARG A 242 -22.26 5.78 14.30
N GLN A 243 -22.29 5.71 12.98
CA GLN A 243 -22.06 4.47 12.22
C GLN A 243 -20.64 3.93 12.50
N ALA A 244 -19.61 4.80 12.56
CA ALA A 244 -18.26 4.43 12.91
C ALA A 244 -18.18 3.78 14.30
N TYR A 245 -18.84 4.35 15.33
CA TYR A 245 -18.90 3.73 16.65
C TYR A 245 -19.69 2.42 16.69
N ASP A 246 -20.76 2.31 15.91
CA ASP A 246 -21.55 1.05 15.88
C ASP A 246 -20.73 -0.08 15.26
N LEU A 247 -19.98 0.21 14.19
CA LEU A 247 -19.02 -0.74 13.59
C LEU A 247 -17.89 -1.09 14.57
N THR A 248 -17.20 -0.09 15.11
CA THR A 248 -16.00 -0.32 15.91
C THR A 248 -16.30 -0.98 17.26
N LYS A 249 -17.46 -0.75 17.86
CA LYS A 249 -17.92 -1.52 19.05
C LYS A 249 -18.05 -3.01 18.73
N ALA A 250 -18.64 -3.36 17.58
CA ALA A 250 -18.76 -4.75 17.17
C ALA A 250 -17.39 -5.39 16.96
N VAL A 251 -16.48 -4.70 16.24
CA VAL A 251 -15.11 -5.18 16.04
C VAL A 251 -14.37 -5.34 17.38
N MET A 252 -14.46 -4.35 18.28
CA MET A 252 -13.79 -4.42 19.58
C MET A 252 -14.32 -5.57 20.44
N THR A 253 -15.64 -5.82 20.39
CA THR A 253 -16.26 -6.95 21.09
C THR A 253 -15.74 -8.28 20.56
N MET A 254 -15.71 -8.44 19.24
CA MET A 254 -15.18 -9.67 18.61
C MET A 254 -13.70 -9.85 18.91
N ASN A 255 -12.89 -8.78 18.80
CA ASN A 255 -11.47 -8.84 19.12
C ASN A 255 -11.23 -9.25 20.58
N ALA A 256 -11.98 -8.69 21.53
CA ALA A 256 -11.85 -9.06 22.94
C ALA A 256 -12.14 -10.56 23.21
N MET A 257 -12.84 -11.24 22.33
CA MET A 257 -13.12 -12.69 22.46
C MET A 257 -12.06 -13.59 21.81
N THR A 258 -11.08 -13.02 21.09
CA THR A 258 -9.99 -13.79 20.45
C THR A 258 -9.02 -14.33 21.50
N GLY A 259 -8.39 -15.46 21.20
CA GLY A 259 -7.35 -16.07 22.04
C GLY A 259 -6.17 -15.11 22.24
N ASP A 260 -5.76 -14.43 21.18
CA ASP A 260 -4.63 -13.46 21.25
C ASP A 260 -4.96 -12.24 22.12
N ALA A 261 -6.20 -11.73 22.12
CA ALA A 261 -6.58 -10.64 23.01
C ALA A 261 -6.56 -11.08 24.49
N GLN A 262 -7.07 -12.29 24.79
CA GLN A 262 -7.05 -12.84 26.14
C GLN A 262 -5.61 -13.13 26.60
N GLU A 263 -4.78 -13.68 25.73
CA GLU A 263 -3.35 -13.88 26.01
C GLU A 263 -2.65 -12.55 26.29
N GLY A 264 -2.87 -11.53 25.46
CA GLY A 264 -2.27 -10.20 25.64
C GLY A 264 -2.65 -9.55 26.98
N ILE A 265 -3.94 -9.62 27.35
CA ILE A 265 -4.42 -9.12 28.65
C ILE A 265 -3.78 -9.89 29.80
N CYS A 266 -3.77 -11.23 29.74
CA CYS A 266 -3.14 -12.06 30.78
C CYS A 266 -1.63 -11.80 30.89
N ALA A 267 -0.92 -11.74 29.77
CA ALA A 267 0.51 -11.46 29.74
C ALA A 267 0.85 -10.09 30.35
N PHE A 268 0.06 -9.06 30.02
CA PHE A 268 0.21 -7.73 30.59
C PHE A 268 0.04 -7.72 32.12
N LEU A 269 -1.04 -8.34 32.63
CA LEU A 269 -1.31 -8.44 34.06
C LEU A 269 -0.23 -9.23 34.81
N GLN A 270 0.34 -10.25 34.17
CA GLN A 270 1.40 -11.11 34.68
C GLN A 270 2.81 -10.55 34.47
N LYS A 271 2.94 -9.42 33.76
CA LYS A 271 4.23 -8.77 33.40
C LYS A 271 5.18 -9.72 32.65
N ARG A 272 4.67 -10.50 31.71
CA ARG A 272 5.42 -11.39 30.84
C ARG A 272 5.21 -11.03 29.37
N THR A 273 6.06 -11.54 28.51
CA THR A 273 5.89 -11.44 27.05
C THR A 273 4.71 -12.32 26.59
N PRO A 274 3.80 -11.79 25.77
CA PRO A 274 2.71 -12.59 25.18
C PRO A 274 3.23 -13.57 24.13
N ASN A 275 2.47 -14.64 23.92
CA ASN A 275 2.73 -15.64 22.87
C ASN A 275 1.53 -15.69 21.93
N TRP A 276 1.67 -15.02 20.78
CA TRP A 276 0.61 -14.90 19.79
C TRP A 276 0.40 -16.19 19.03
N LYS A 277 -0.84 -16.61 18.83
CA LYS A 277 -1.22 -17.82 18.10
C LYS A 277 -2.01 -17.52 16.82
N GLY A 278 -2.52 -16.30 16.68
CA GLY A 278 -3.36 -15.88 15.54
C GLY A 278 -4.78 -16.42 15.60
N GLU A 279 -5.32 -16.70 16.78
CA GLU A 279 -6.64 -17.29 17.01
C GLU A 279 -7.49 -16.54 18.06
#